data_a5043847409a8f1487d3aaeabd5275c4
#
_entry.id   a5043847409a8f1487d3aaeabd5275c4
#
_cell.length_a   1.000
_cell.length_b   1.000
_cell.length_c   1.000
_cell.angle_alpha   90.00
_cell.angle_beta   90.00
_cell.angle_gamma   90.00
#
_symmetry.space_group_name_H-M   'P 1'
#
loop_
_entity.id
_entity.type
_entity.pdbx_description
1 polymer ?
#
loop_
_entity_poly.entity_id
_entity_poly.type
_entity_poly.pdbx_seq_one_letter_code
_entity_poly.pdbx_strand_id
1 'polypeptide(L)'
;MPRTILTYGTFDLFHIGHLRILERARALGDRLVVAVSTDSFNALKGKKSVIPFEHRRDIVAALRCVDLVIPEESWEQKVDDIRNHDVQVFAMGDDWEGRFDFLAEHCEVRYLARTPEISSTVIRTDLEPERRDHLAAVTREVKG
;
A
#
# COMPACT_ATOMS: atom_id res chain seq x y z
N MET A 1 2.05 11.98 23.46
CA MET A 1 1.60 10.65 23.03
C MET A 1 1.96 10.44 21.56
N PRO A 2 2.55 9.33 21.19
CA PRO A 2 2.84 9.07 19.78
C PRO A 2 1.55 8.91 18.99
N ARG A 3 1.58 9.43 17.77
CA ARG A 3 0.45 9.35 16.86
C ARG A 3 0.75 8.25 15.84
N THR A 4 0.04 7.15 15.95
CA THR A 4 0.22 5.96 15.10
C THR A 4 -0.74 6.00 13.92
N ILE A 5 -0.19 5.77 12.74
CA ILE A 5 -0.93 5.72 11.48
C ILE A 5 -0.97 4.27 11.00
N LEU A 6 -2.12 3.83 10.52
CA LEU A 6 -2.31 2.49 9.95
C LEU A 6 -2.76 2.61 8.50
N THR A 7 -2.15 1.85 7.61
CA THR A 7 -2.58 1.75 6.22
C THR A 7 -2.52 0.30 5.76
N TYR A 8 -3.29 -0.02 4.73
CA TYR A 8 -3.40 -1.36 4.16
C TYR A 8 -3.06 -1.33 2.68
N GLY A 9 -2.51 -2.42 2.18
CA GLY A 9 -2.29 -2.55 0.75
C GLY A 9 -1.69 -3.87 0.36
N THR A 10 -1.70 -4.15 -0.93
CA THR A 10 -1.05 -5.33 -1.50
C THR A 10 0.43 -5.06 -1.74
N PHE A 11 0.78 -3.87 -2.21
CA PHE A 11 2.15 -3.44 -2.53
C PHE A 11 2.85 -4.41 -3.48
N ASP A 12 2.10 -4.90 -4.47
CA ASP A 12 2.63 -5.76 -5.51
C ASP A 12 3.38 -4.92 -6.54
N LEU A 13 4.49 -5.43 -7.06
CA LEU A 13 5.34 -4.69 -8.00
C LEU A 13 5.70 -3.30 -7.44
N PHE A 14 6.26 -3.30 -6.24
CA PHE A 14 6.52 -2.07 -5.47
C PHE A 14 7.21 -1.00 -6.33
N HIS A 15 6.66 0.21 -6.33
CA HIS A 15 7.16 1.31 -7.14
C HIS A 15 7.08 2.64 -6.38
N ILE A 16 7.52 3.72 -7.03
CA ILE A 16 7.62 5.03 -6.39
C ILE A 16 6.25 5.54 -5.88
N GLY A 17 5.16 5.18 -6.55
CA GLY A 17 3.82 5.55 -6.09
C GLY A 17 3.49 4.97 -4.73
N HIS A 18 3.86 3.71 -4.51
CA HIS A 18 3.71 3.06 -3.20
C HIS A 18 4.56 3.76 -2.14
N LEU A 19 5.82 4.06 -2.46
CA LEU A 19 6.70 4.74 -1.53
C LEU A 19 6.15 6.11 -1.13
N ARG A 20 5.69 6.89 -2.11
CA ARG A 20 5.18 8.25 -1.85
C ARG A 20 3.95 8.23 -0.94
N ILE A 21 3.01 7.30 -1.15
CA ILE A 21 1.82 7.23 -0.29
C ILE A 21 2.19 6.81 1.13
N LEU A 22 3.16 5.90 1.28
CA LEU A 22 3.64 5.50 2.61
C LEU A 22 4.37 6.66 3.32
N GLU A 23 5.17 7.43 2.61
CA GLU A 23 5.82 8.62 3.16
C GLU A 23 4.79 9.66 3.61
N ARG A 24 3.73 9.88 2.82
CA ARG A 24 2.65 10.81 3.18
C ARG A 24 1.88 10.32 4.40
N ALA A 25 1.61 9.01 4.48
CA ALA A 25 0.96 8.43 5.65
C ALA A 25 1.81 8.64 6.89
N ARG A 26 3.12 8.35 6.81
CA ARG A 26 4.05 8.54 7.94
C ARG A 26 4.09 10.00 8.39
N ALA A 27 3.97 10.94 7.47
CA ALA A 27 3.99 12.38 7.79
C ALA A 27 2.78 12.83 8.60
N LEU A 28 1.72 12.03 8.68
CA LEU A 28 0.53 12.35 9.49
C LEU A 28 0.76 12.08 10.98
N GLY A 29 1.84 11.43 11.36
CA GLY A 29 2.11 11.09 12.75
C GLY A 29 3.54 10.67 13.00
N ASP A 30 3.74 9.92 14.07
CA ASP A 30 5.07 9.55 14.57
C ASP A 30 5.46 8.10 14.28
N ARG A 31 4.48 7.27 13.94
CA ARG A 31 4.69 5.84 13.72
C ARG A 31 3.75 5.35 12.64
N LEU A 32 4.27 4.56 11.70
CA LEU A 32 3.48 3.97 10.62
C LEU A 32 3.47 2.45 10.74
N VAL A 33 2.26 1.90 10.85
CA VAL A 33 1.99 0.46 10.77
C VAL A 33 1.38 0.17 9.40
N VAL A 34 1.94 -0.78 8.68
CA VAL A 34 1.47 -1.15 7.34
C VAL A 34 0.99 -2.60 7.36
N ALA A 35 -0.25 -2.82 6.98
CA ALA A 35 -0.80 -4.16 6.81
C ALA A 35 -0.69 -4.56 5.35
N VAL A 36 0.08 -5.62 5.08
CA VAL A 36 0.31 -6.14 3.73
C VAL A 36 -0.57 -7.36 3.52
N SER A 37 -1.36 -7.36 2.44
CA SER A 37 -2.29 -8.46 2.18
C SER A 37 -1.54 -9.74 1.83
N THR A 38 -1.99 -10.86 2.44
CA THR A 38 -1.42 -12.18 2.17
C THR A 38 -1.85 -12.69 0.80
N ASP A 39 -1.12 -13.67 0.26
CA ASP A 39 -1.48 -14.27 -1.02
C ASP A 39 -2.84 -14.98 -0.94
N SER A 40 -3.13 -15.64 0.19
CA SER A 40 -4.42 -16.29 0.39
C SER A 40 -5.57 -15.27 0.47
N PHE A 41 -5.36 -14.13 1.13
CA PHE A 41 -6.38 -13.08 1.17
C PHE A 41 -6.60 -12.47 -0.22
N ASN A 42 -5.53 -12.25 -0.98
CA ASN A 42 -5.65 -11.78 -2.36
C ASN A 42 -6.44 -12.76 -3.24
N ALA A 43 -6.22 -14.06 -3.05
CA ALA A 43 -6.97 -15.09 -3.78
C ALA A 43 -8.47 -15.01 -3.47
N LEU A 44 -8.84 -14.74 -2.20
CA LEU A 44 -10.25 -14.55 -1.83
C LEU A 44 -10.88 -13.34 -2.53
N LYS A 45 -10.08 -12.32 -2.84
CA LYS A 45 -10.54 -11.13 -3.58
C LYS A 45 -10.53 -11.33 -5.09
N GLY A 46 -10.16 -12.51 -5.57
CA GLY A 46 -10.01 -12.78 -7.00
C GLY A 46 -8.76 -12.17 -7.62
N LYS A 47 -7.76 -11.86 -6.81
CA LYS A 47 -6.49 -11.26 -7.27
C LYS A 47 -5.35 -12.25 -7.14
N LYS A 48 -4.39 -12.16 -8.05
CA LYS A 48 -3.16 -12.93 -7.98
C LYS A 48 -1.97 -11.97 -7.99
N SER A 49 -1.19 -11.99 -6.91
CA SER A 49 0.01 -11.17 -6.81
C SER A 49 1.12 -11.75 -7.67
N VAL A 50 1.89 -10.88 -8.31
CA VAL A 50 3.10 -11.28 -9.06
C VAL A 50 4.21 -11.60 -8.06
N ILE A 51 4.37 -10.79 -7.03
CA ILE A 51 5.40 -10.95 -6.00
C ILE A 51 4.78 -11.66 -4.79
N PRO A 52 5.40 -12.74 -4.27
CA PRO A 52 4.85 -13.45 -3.11
C PRO A 52 4.85 -12.57 -1.85
N PHE A 53 3.94 -12.89 -0.94
CA PHE A 53 3.73 -12.11 0.28
C PHE A 53 5.03 -11.85 1.06
N GLU A 54 5.85 -12.87 1.24
CA GLU A 54 7.09 -12.76 2.03
C GLU A 54 8.01 -11.68 1.47
N HIS A 55 8.11 -11.60 0.16
CA HIS A 55 8.93 -10.58 -0.50
C HIS A 55 8.29 -9.20 -0.38
N ARG A 56 6.98 -9.10 -0.58
CA ARG A 56 6.26 -7.83 -0.45
C ARG A 56 6.38 -7.29 0.98
N ARG A 57 6.18 -8.15 1.96
CA ARG A 57 6.35 -7.83 3.39
C ARG A 57 7.77 -7.30 3.66
N ASP A 58 8.78 -8.00 3.18
CA ASP A 58 10.18 -7.66 3.47
C ASP A 58 10.58 -6.34 2.81
N ILE A 59 10.10 -6.08 1.59
CA ILE A 59 10.36 -4.81 0.91
C ILE A 59 9.75 -3.64 1.72
N VAL A 60 8.50 -3.77 2.11
CA VAL A 60 7.81 -2.72 2.86
C VAL A 60 8.47 -2.52 4.23
N ALA A 61 8.83 -3.60 4.90
CA ALA A 61 9.47 -3.53 6.22
C ALA A 61 10.84 -2.84 6.19
N ALA A 62 11.52 -2.85 5.05
CA ALA A 62 12.83 -2.24 4.88
C ALA A 62 12.78 -0.73 4.65
N LEU A 63 11.62 -0.15 4.41
CA LEU A 63 11.48 1.27 4.14
C LEU A 63 11.64 2.09 5.43
N ARG A 64 12.35 3.21 5.31
CA ARG A 64 12.60 4.09 6.47
C ARG A 64 11.32 4.65 7.09
N CYS A 65 10.29 4.88 6.29
CA CYS A 65 9.03 5.46 6.78
C CYS A 65 8.14 4.43 7.47
N VAL A 66 8.46 3.13 7.42
CA VAL A 66 7.64 2.06 7.98
C VAL A 66 8.23 1.59 9.30
N ASP A 67 7.42 1.58 10.35
CA ASP A 67 7.85 1.15 11.69
C ASP A 67 7.47 -0.30 11.98
N LEU A 68 6.37 -0.78 11.43
CA LEU A 68 5.90 -2.15 11.66
C LEU A 68 5.08 -2.63 10.47
N VAL A 69 5.28 -3.88 10.09
CA VAL A 69 4.46 -4.53 9.07
C VAL A 69 3.67 -5.66 9.72
N ILE A 70 2.36 -5.70 9.44
CA ILE A 70 1.47 -6.77 9.88
C ILE A 70 0.80 -7.40 8.66
N PRO A 71 0.32 -8.65 8.74
CA PRO A 71 -0.40 -9.25 7.62
C PRO A 71 -1.85 -8.78 7.59
N GLU A 72 -2.40 -8.61 6.39
CA GLU A 72 -3.84 -8.47 6.19
C GLU A 72 -4.39 -9.80 5.70
N GLU A 73 -5.22 -10.43 6.52
CA GLU A 73 -5.76 -11.77 6.26
C GLU A 73 -7.27 -11.76 6.08
N SER A 74 -7.94 -10.69 6.46
CA SER A 74 -9.40 -10.56 6.36
C SER A 74 -9.82 -9.11 6.28
N TRP A 75 -11.06 -8.89 5.77
CA TRP A 75 -11.66 -7.56 5.75
C TRP A 75 -12.02 -7.07 7.16
N GLU A 76 -12.33 -8.01 8.06
CA GLU A 76 -12.89 -7.72 9.37
C GLU A 76 -11.84 -7.33 10.41
N GLN A 77 -10.57 -7.55 10.14
CA GLN A 77 -9.50 -7.31 11.13
C GLN A 77 -9.23 -5.85 11.43
N LYS A 78 -9.75 -4.91 10.63
CA LYS A 78 -9.36 -3.49 10.71
C LYS A 78 -9.63 -2.87 12.08
N VAL A 79 -10.79 -3.12 12.67
CA VAL A 79 -11.13 -2.59 14.00
C VAL A 79 -10.18 -3.14 15.06
N ASP A 80 -9.89 -4.44 15.00
CA ASP A 80 -8.97 -5.08 15.94
C ASP A 80 -7.55 -4.54 15.78
N ASP A 81 -7.11 -4.32 14.54
CA ASP A 81 -5.79 -3.74 14.27
C ASP A 81 -5.67 -2.33 14.83
N ILE A 82 -6.72 -1.52 14.68
CA ILE A 82 -6.76 -0.16 15.23
C ILE A 82 -6.60 -0.21 16.76
N ARG A 83 -7.28 -1.12 17.42
CA ARG A 83 -7.21 -1.28 18.88
C ARG A 83 -5.87 -1.84 19.30
N ASN A 84 -5.41 -2.91 18.67
CA ASN A 84 -4.19 -3.64 19.04
C ASN A 84 -2.94 -2.79 18.91
N HIS A 85 -2.94 -1.85 17.96
CA HIS A 85 -1.78 -1.01 17.68
C HIS A 85 -1.97 0.44 18.14
N ASP A 86 -3.06 0.72 18.84
CA ASP A 86 -3.39 2.06 19.36
C ASP A 86 -3.29 3.12 18.25
N VAL A 87 -4.07 2.93 17.21
CA VAL A 87 -4.02 3.74 15.99
C VAL A 87 -4.87 5.00 16.13
N GLN A 88 -4.30 6.16 15.81
CA GLN A 88 -4.99 7.44 15.80
C GLN A 88 -5.53 7.82 14.42
N VAL A 89 -4.85 7.37 13.35
CA VAL A 89 -5.25 7.70 11.98
C VAL A 89 -5.20 6.44 11.11
N PHE A 90 -6.29 6.18 10.42
CA PHE A 90 -6.35 5.19 9.34
C PHE A 90 -6.24 5.94 8.02
N ALA A 91 -5.21 5.64 7.23
CA ALA A 91 -4.93 6.36 5.98
C ALA A 91 -4.96 5.41 4.79
N MET A 92 -5.64 5.80 3.73
CA MET A 92 -5.72 5.02 2.49
C MET A 92 -5.60 5.96 1.29
N GLY A 93 -5.32 5.41 0.11
CA GLY A 93 -5.38 6.17 -1.12
C GLY A 93 -6.80 6.67 -1.41
N ASP A 94 -6.93 7.76 -2.15
CA ASP A 94 -8.22 8.38 -2.42
C ASP A 94 -9.14 7.58 -3.34
N ASP A 95 -8.61 6.56 -4.03
CA ASP A 95 -9.45 5.62 -4.78
C ASP A 95 -10.36 4.79 -3.88
N TRP A 96 -10.11 4.79 -2.58
CA TRP A 96 -10.96 4.16 -1.57
C TRP A 96 -11.88 5.14 -0.85
N GLU A 97 -11.93 6.40 -1.29
CA GLU A 97 -12.67 7.45 -0.60
C GLU A 97 -14.09 7.03 -0.26
N GLY A 98 -14.48 7.24 1.01
CA GLY A 98 -15.79 6.89 1.53
C GLY A 98 -15.95 5.45 1.99
N ARG A 99 -15.12 4.52 1.52
CA ARG A 99 -15.30 3.09 1.80
C ARG A 99 -14.94 2.68 3.22
N PHE A 100 -14.15 3.48 3.91
CA PHE A 100 -13.71 3.19 5.27
C PHE A 100 -14.23 4.20 6.28
N ASP A 101 -15.24 4.99 5.92
CA ASP A 101 -15.80 6.01 6.81
C ASP A 101 -16.40 5.39 8.08
N PHE A 102 -16.81 4.11 8.03
CA PHE A 102 -17.30 3.40 9.21
C PHE A 102 -16.25 3.28 10.31
N LEU A 103 -14.96 3.45 10.00
CA LEU A 103 -13.89 3.41 11.00
C LEU A 103 -13.76 4.73 11.76
N ALA A 104 -14.47 5.78 11.34
CA ALA A 104 -14.39 7.10 11.97
C ALA A 104 -14.79 7.11 13.44
N GLU A 105 -15.58 6.14 13.89
CA GLU A 105 -15.91 6.01 15.32
C GLU A 105 -14.76 5.45 16.16
N HIS A 106 -13.71 4.92 15.51
CA HIS A 106 -12.56 4.34 16.19
C HIS A 106 -11.30 5.18 16.07
N CYS A 107 -11.15 5.95 14.99
CA CYS A 107 -9.98 6.80 14.74
C CYS A 107 -10.29 7.78 13.62
N GLU A 108 -9.37 8.71 13.37
CA GLU A 108 -9.48 9.60 12.22
C GLU A 108 -9.26 8.81 10.93
N VAL A 109 -10.07 9.04 9.91
CA VAL A 109 -9.95 8.41 8.60
C VAL A 109 -9.51 9.45 7.58
N ARG A 110 -8.41 9.19 6.88
CA ARG A 110 -7.85 10.10 5.89
C ARG A 110 -7.67 9.39 4.56
N TYR A 111 -8.01 10.07 3.48
CA TYR A 111 -7.77 9.58 2.13
C TYR A 111 -6.72 10.46 1.47
N LEU A 112 -5.66 9.83 0.97
CA LEU A 112 -4.48 10.53 0.45
C LEU A 112 -4.49 10.52 -1.08
N ALA A 113 -4.17 11.66 -1.68
CA ALA A 113 -4.06 11.75 -3.13
C ALA A 113 -2.92 10.85 -3.64
N ARG A 114 -3.16 10.14 -4.73
CA ARG A 114 -2.16 9.27 -5.35
C ARG A 114 -1.11 10.08 -6.08
N THR A 115 0.10 9.51 -6.18
CA THR A 115 1.12 10.04 -7.09
C THR A 115 0.65 9.75 -8.52
N PRO A 116 0.41 10.79 -9.33
CA PRO A 116 -0.14 10.59 -10.68
C PRO A 116 0.75 9.71 -11.55
N GLU A 117 0.13 8.99 -12.49
CA GLU A 117 0.78 8.27 -13.58
C GLU A 117 1.54 7.02 -13.20
N ILE A 118 1.71 6.72 -11.91
CA ILE A 118 2.41 5.52 -11.45
C ILE A 118 1.46 4.64 -10.66
N SER A 119 1.26 3.40 -11.10
CA SER A 119 0.47 2.40 -10.40
C SER A 119 0.89 0.99 -10.84
N SER A 120 0.56 -0.02 -10.04
CA SER A 120 0.81 -1.41 -10.40
C SER A 120 0.07 -1.82 -11.68
N THR A 121 -1.11 -1.26 -11.89
CA THR A 121 -1.89 -1.52 -13.11
C THR A 121 -1.16 -1.00 -14.35
N VAL A 122 -0.60 0.22 -14.28
CA VAL A 122 0.18 0.80 -15.38
C VAL A 122 1.40 -0.07 -15.66
N ILE A 123 2.14 -0.46 -14.63
CA ILE A 123 3.33 -1.31 -14.77
C ILE A 123 2.97 -2.65 -15.41
N ARG A 124 1.90 -3.29 -14.98
CA ARG A 124 1.45 -4.58 -15.55
C ARG A 124 1.07 -4.45 -17.02
N THR A 125 0.40 -3.37 -17.38
CA THR A 125 0.02 -3.11 -18.75
C THR A 125 1.25 -2.95 -19.64
N ASP A 126 2.25 -2.22 -19.16
CA ASP A 126 3.50 -2.00 -19.90
C ASP A 126 4.33 -3.28 -20.07
N LEU A 127 4.12 -4.28 -19.21
CA LEU A 127 4.79 -5.57 -19.31
C LEU A 127 4.11 -6.54 -20.28
N GLU A 128 2.96 -6.19 -20.86
CA GLU A 128 2.28 -7.01 -21.85
C GLU A 128 3.09 -7.04 -23.15
N PRO A 129 3.03 -8.15 -23.94
CA PRO A 129 3.87 -8.32 -25.13
C PRO A 129 3.80 -7.17 -26.13
N GLU A 130 2.62 -6.62 -26.38
CA GLU A 130 2.41 -5.54 -27.32
C GLU A 130 3.01 -4.20 -26.88
N ARG A 131 3.49 -4.08 -25.64
CA ARG A 131 4.04 -2.84 -25.11
C ARG A 131 5.50 -2.95 -24.69
N ARG A 132 6.11 -4.11 -24.83
CA ARG A 132 7.50 -4.33 -24.41
C ARG A 132 8.49 -3.43 -25.14
N ASP A 133 8.31 -3.23 -26.44
CA ASP A 133 9.20 -2.39 -27.23
C ASP A 133 9.17 -0.95 -26.76
N HIS A 134 7.99 -0.44 -26.40
CA HIS A 134 7.84 0.90 -25.85
C HIS A 134 8.60 1.04 -24.53
N LEU A 135 8.40 0.10 -23.63
CA LEU A 135 9.07 0.09 -22.33
C LEU A 135 10.59 0.01 -22.49
N ALA A 136 11.08 -0.83 -23.37
CA ALA A 136 12.52 -0.97 -23.65
C ALA A 136 13.12 0.34 -24.18
N ALA A 137 12.42 1.04 -25.07
CA ALA A 137 12.87 2.31 -25.60
C ALA A 137 12.98 3.38 -24.51
N VAL A 138 11.98 3.49 -23.64
CA VAL A 138 11.98 4.42 -22.52
C VAL A 138 13.16 4.12 -21.57
N THR A 139 13.40 2.85 -21.26
CA THR A 139 14.50 2.44 -20.40
C THR A 139 15.86 2.83 -20.99
N ARG A 140 16.05 2.67 -22.32
CA ARG A 140 17.30 3.07 -22.99
C ARG A 140 17.52 4.58 -22.91
N GLU A 141 16.49 5.37 -23.10
CA GLU A 141 16.58 6.84 -22.99
C GLU A 141 17.01 7.27 -21.60
N VAL A 142 16.48 6.64 -20.56
CA VAL A 142 16.86 6.95 -19.18
C VAL A 142 18.29 6.58 -18.89
N LYS A 143 18.81 5.50 -19.47
CA LYS A 143 20.19 5.05 -19.30
C LYS A 143 21.21 5.81 -20.15
N GLY A 144 20.74 6.39 -21.23
CA GLY A 144 21.56 7.17 -22.13
C GLY A 144 21.82 8.54 -21.56
#